data_bedd994c85ada7ebfcd30a7378158a57
#
_entry.id   bedd994c85ada7ebfcd30a7378158a57
#
_cell.length_a   1.000
_cell.length_b   1.000
_cell.length_c   1.000
_cell.angle_alpha   90.00
_cell.angle_beta   90.00
_cell.angle_gamma   90.00
#
_symmetry.space_group_name_H-M   'P 1'
#
loop_
_entity.id
_entity.type
_entity.pdbx_description
1 polymer ?
#
loop_
_entity_poly.entity_id
_entity_poly.type
_entity_poly.pdbx_seq_one_letter_code
_entity_poly.pdbx_strand_id
1 'polypeptide(L)'
;MNNMNYNQFTDNPNFCRKAVAELIKTKHHFVIPSYQRGYRWEEKQVIDLLNDINEFAKQNKEDSYYLQPLVVKPCKWTRRDGSQIDAWEVLDGQQRLTTLRLILMYLFENSFTRTEMNTFSDNMIYDITYTNRPQLDFSEPNPQDNIDSYYLATAKSAIVDWFTEKAQDEVETAFKHCLIYPSKPAQVKFIWYVVPDEKQTIESIQVFNRLNKGKISLTSSELIKALFIMDRNIISNNDRVEADKLTFDWNLMERQFQNDKFWYFISNGNDNQQTRID
;
A
#
# COMPACT_ATOMS: atom_id res chain seq x y z
N MET A 1 34.59 24.86 2.99
CA MET A 1 33.39 24.28 2.37
C MET A 1 33.61 22.80 2.31
N ASN A 2 33.06 22.06 3.27
CA ASN A 2 33.24 20.61 3.36
C ASN A 2 32.35 19.94 2.32
N ASN A 3 32.98 19.30 1.33
CA ASN A 3 32.31 18.36 0.44
C ASN A 3 31.79 17.19 1.30
N MET A 4 30.51 17.22 1.64
CA MET A 4 29.84 16.02 2.14
C MET A 4 29.86 14.97 1.01
N ASN A 5 30.58 13.92 1.25
CA ASN A 5 30.70 12.80 0.34
C ASN A 5 29.35 12.04 0.29
N TYR A 6 28.55 12.30 -0.72
CA TYR A 6 27.22 11.68 -0.94
C TYR A 6 27.27 10.14 -1.06
N ASN A 7 28.45 9.54 -1.15
CA ASN A 7 28.64 8.11 -1.28
C ASN A 7 28.56 7.31 0.04
N GLN A 8 28.42 7.97 1.20
CA GLN A 8 28.31 7.25 2.49
C GLN A 8 26.92 6.65 2.77
N PHE A 9 25.90 6.92 1.94
CA PHE A 9 24.56 6.34 2.11
C PHE A 9 24.38 4.98 1.40
N THR A 10 25.37 4.50 0.66
CA THR A 10 25.27 3.26 -0.12
C THR A 10 25.63 2.00 0.66
N ASP A 11 26.20 2.11 1.86
CA ASP A 11 26.76 0.97 2.61
C ASP A 11 25.86 0.48 3.76
N ASN A 12 24.65 1.03 3.94
CA ASN A 12 23.72 0.49 4.92
C ASN A 12 22.89 -0.63 4.27
N PRO A 13 23.09 -1.90 4.65
CA PRO A 13 22.38 -3.03 4.06
C PRO A 13 20.86 -2.95 4.25
N ASN A 14 20.42 -2.15 5.22
CA ASN A 14 19.01 -1.95 5.54
C ASN A 14 18.36 -0.78 4.79
N PHE A 15 19.13 -0.02 4.00
CA PHE A 15 18.65 1.16 3.30
C PHE A 15 19.11 1.13 1.85
N CYS A 16 18.18 1.09 0.93
CA CYS A 16 18.49 1.16 -0.49
C CYS A 16 17.38 1.91 -1.27
N ARG A 17 17.62 2.07 -2.55
CA ARG A 17 16.66 2.66 -3.49
C ARG A 17 16.18 1.56 -4.40
N LYS A 18 14.88 1.28 -4.42
CA LYS A 18 14.30 0.26 -5.31
C LYS A 18 13.33 0.91 -6.28
N ALA A 19 13.55 0.67 -7.58
CA ALA A 19 12.60 1.09 -8.59
C ALA A 19 11.31 0.27 -8.51
N VAL A 20 10.18 0.88 -8.86
CA VAL A 20 8.91 0.16 -8.99
C VAL A 20 9.06 -1.02 -9.97
N ALA A 21 9.79 -0.82 -11.07
CA ALA A 21 10.14 -1.86 -12.03
C ALA A 21 10.86 -3.08 -11.41
N GLU A 22 11.71 -2.86 -10.39
CA GLU A 22 12.39 -3.95 -9.68
C GLU A 22 11.41 -4.76 -8.83
N LEU A 23 10.44 -4.11 -8.17
CA LEU A 23 9.40 -4.78 -7.39
C LEU A 23 8.52 -5.68 -8.28
N ILE A 24 8.23 -5.20 -9.50
CA ILE A 24 7.50 -5.95 -10.52
C ILE A 24 8.33 -7.18 -10.94
N LYS A 25 9.57 -6.97 -11.37
CA LYS A 25 10.45 -8.04 -11.86
C LYS A 25 10.67 -9.16 -10.85
N THR A 26 10.81 -8.83 -9.58
CA THR A 26 11.08 -9.79 -8.50
C THR A 26 9.83 -10.43 -7.92
N LYS A 27 8.64 -10.04 -8.39
CA LYS A 27 7.34 -10.54 -7.90
C LYS A 27 7.25 -10.52 -6.38
N HIS A 28 7.61 -9.38 -5.78
CA HIS A 28 7.54 -9.23 -4.35
C HIS A 28 6.13 -9.52 -3.83
N HIS A 29 6.05 -10.20 -2.70
CA HIS A 29 4.80 -10.38 -1.97
C HIS A 29 4.83 -9.51 -0.71
N PHE A 30 3.87 -8.60 -0.60
CA PHE A 30 3.74 -7.69 0.53
C PHE A 30 2.59 -8.12 1.43
N VAL A 31 2.84 -8.12 2.71
CA VAL A 31 1.86 -8.47 3.74
C VAL A 31 1.59 -7.24 4.59
N ILE A 32 0.34 -6.80 4.58
CA ILE A 32 -0.13 -5.70 5.44
C ILE A 32 -0.69 -6.34 6.71
N PRO A 33 -0.04 -6.16 7.87
CA PRO A 33 -0.46 -6.80 9.11
C PRO A 33 -1.80 -6.26 9.62
N SER A 34 -2.45 -7.05 10.46
CA SER A 34 -3.80 -6.80 10.96
C SER A 34 -3.93 -5.54 11.81
N TYR A 35 -2.87 -5.13 12.48
CA TYR A 35 -2.84 -3.91 13.28
C TYR A 35 -2.82 -2.63 12.44
N GLN A 36 -2.53 -2.73 11.14
CA GLN A 36 -2.60 -1.57 10.25
C GLN A 36 -4.02 -1.37 9.73
N ARG A 37 -4.33 -0.10 9.45
CA ARG A 37 -5.58 0.25 8.77
C ARG A 37 -5.62 -0.34 7.36
N GLY A 38 -6.81 -0.49 6.80
CA GLY A 38 -7.00 -0.82 5.40
C GLY A 38 -6.63 0.31 4.46
N TYR A 39 -6.98 0.15 3.20
CA TYR A 39 -6.81 1.21 2.23
C TYR A 39 -7.79 2.35 2.48
N ARG A 40 -7.28 3.61 2.53
CA ARG A 40 -8.07 4.81 2.92
C ARG A 40 -7.75 6.06 2.10
N TRP A 41 -6.94 5.97 1.06
CA TRP A 41 -6.72 7.12 0.21
C TRP A 41 -8.01 7.48 -0.53
N GLU A 42 -8.33 8.75 -0.47
CA GLU A 42 -9.41 9.37 -1.23
C GLU A 42 -8.92 9.75 -2.62
N GLU A 43 -9.83 10.13 -3.49
CA GLU A 43 -9.57 10.59 -4.85
C GLU A 43 -8.43 11.62 -4.92
N LYS A 44 -8.41 12.60 -4.00
CA LYS A 44 -7.40 13.66 -3.97
C LYS A 44 -5.99 13.10 -3.87
N GLN A 45 -5.71 12.20 -2.91
CA GLN A 45 -4.36 11.64 -2.74
C GLN A 45 -3.93 10.78 -3.94
N VAL A 46 -4.88 10.12 -4.58
CA VAL A 46 -4.65 9.34 -5.81
C VAL A 46 -4.25 10.27 -6.95
N ILE A 47 -5.02 11.35 -7.16
CA ILE A 47 -4.77 12.36 -8.21
C ILE A 47 -3.43 13.08 -7.94
N ASP A 48 -3.13 13.44 -6.71
CA ASP A 48 -1.86 14.07 -6.34
C ASP A 48 -0.68 13.17 -6.75
N LEU A 49 -0.73 11.85 -6.45
CA LEU A 49 0.31 10.91 -6.87
C LEU A 49 0.42 10.79 -8.40
N LEU A 50 -0.70 10.73 -9.10
CA LEU A 50 -0.72 10.67 -10.57
C LEU A 50 -0.10 11.91 -11.18
N ASN A 51 -0.44 13.09 -10.66
CA ASN A 51 0.12 14.36 -11.11
C ASN A 51 1.63 14.44 -10.87
N ASP A 52 2.11 14.05 -9.69
CA ASP A 52 3.53 14.02 -9.35
C ASP A 52 4.33 13.12 -10.32
N ILE A 53 3.82 11.92 -10.61
CA ILE A 53 4.46 11.00 -11.56
C ILE A 53 4.42 11.60 -12.99
N ASN A 54 3.32 12.21 -13.39
CA ASN A 54 3.17 12.82 -14.71
C ASN A 54 4.09 14.02 -14.90
N GLU A 55 4.22 14.88 -13.89
CA GLU A 55 5.15 16.00 -13.92
C GLU A 55 6.60 15.52 -14.03
N PHE A 56 6.95 14.50 -13.26
CA PHE A 56 8.26 13.87 -13.35
C PHE A 56 8.52 13.28 -14.75
N ALA A 57 7.56 12.53 -15.30
CA ALA A 57 7.67 11.90 -16.61
C ALA A 57 7.88 12.92 -17.75
N LYS A 58 7.30 14.13 -17.62
CA LYS A 58 7.44 15.22 -18.61
C LYS A 58 8.80 15.93 -18.56
N GLN A 59 9.52 15.85 -17.44
CA GLN A 59 10.76 16.62 -17.26
C GLN A 59 11.94 16.11 -18.09
N ASN A 60 11.85 14.96 -18.76
CA ASN A 60 12.89 14.33 -19.59
C ASN A 60 14.29 14.31 -18.93
N LYS A 61 14.34 14.27 -17.60
CA LYS A 61 15.59 14.22 -16.84
C LYS A 61 16.05 12.77 -16.68
N GLU A 62 17.36 12.59 -16.62
CA GLU A 62 17.96 11.28 -16.31
C GLU A 62 17.88 10.94 -14.81
N ASP A 63 17.25 11.79 -14.00
CA ASP A 63 17.08 11.62 -12.57
C ASP A 63 15.94 10.65 -12.24
N SER A 64 15.90 10.21 -10.99
CA SER A 64 14.81 9.38 -10.47
C SER A 64 13.89 10.20 -9.57
N TYR A 65 12.59 9.92 -9.65
CA TYR A 65 11.60 10.43 -8.70
C TYR A 65 11.53 9.51 -7.49
N TYR A 66 11.71 10.09 -6.31
CA TYR A 66 11.71 9.33 -5.07
C TYR A 66 10.39 9.50 -4.33
N LEU A 67 9.67 8.40 -4.23
CA LEU A 67 8.53 8.28 -3.32
C LEU A 67 9.02 8.31 -1.87
N GLN A 68 8.13 8.69 -0.97
CA GLN A 68 8.41 8.60 0.47
C GLN A 68 8.80 7.17 0.87
N PRO A 69 9.46 6.97 2.02
CA PRO A 69 9.94 5.66 2.43
C PRO A 69 8.88 4.56 2.41
N LEU A 70 9.29 3.38 1.98
CA LEU A 70 8.60 2.12 2.16
C LEU A 70 9.39 1.32 3.20
N VAL A 71 8.81 1.16 4.38
CA VAL A 71 9.44 0.47 5.50
C VAL A 71 8.90 -0.94 5.57
N VAL A 72 9.80 -1.91 5.49
CA VAL A 72 9.45 -3.33 5.43
C VAL A 72 10.27 -4.17 6.38
N LYS A 73 9.73 -5.34 6.73
CA LYS A 73 10.41 -6.38 7.48
C LYS A 73 10.30 -7.71 6.71
N PRO A 74 11.39 -8.51 6.62
CA PRO A 74 11.30 -9.84 6.02
C PRO A 74 10.33 -10.71 6.82
N CYS A 75 9.49 -11.48 6.13
CA CYS A 75 8.61 -12.45 6.78
C CYS A 75 8.38 -13.67 5.89
N LYS A 76 7.81 -14.74 6.46
CA LYS A 76 7.29 -15.89 5.70
C LYS A 76 5.78 -15.77 5.59
N TRP A 77 5.26 -16.00 4.40
CA TRP A 77 3.84 -16.02 4.15
C TRP A 77 3.40 -17.40 3.69
N THR A 78 2.34 -17.93 4.28
CA THR A 78 1.74 -19.20 3.87
C THR A 78 0.58 -18.93 2.92
N ARG A 79 0.69 -19.41 1.69
CA ARG A 79 -0.37 -19.32 0.69
C ARG A 79 -1.54 -20.24 1.04
N ARG A 80 -2.67 -20.06 0.34
CA ARG A 80 -3.86 -20.89 0.52
C ARG A 80 -3.63 -22.37 0.21
N ASP A 81 -2.67 -22.68 -0.66
CA ASP A 81 -2.25 -24.05 -1.01
C ASP A 81 -1.31 -24.68 0.03
N GLY A 82 -1.00 -23.98 1.12
CA GLY A 82 -0.10 -24.42 2.17
C GLY A 82 1.40 -24.15 1.89
N SER A 83 1.76 -23.67 0.71
CA SER A 83 3.15 -23.34 0.38
C SER A 83 3.62 -22.08 1.12
N GLN A 84 4.88 -22.12 1.59
CA GLN A 84 5.51 -20.95 2.20
C GLN A 84 6.37 -20.21 1.19
N ILE A 85 6.24 -18.90 1.19
CA ILE A 85 7.04 -17.99 0.37
C ILE A 85 7.71 -16.92 1.22
N ASP A 86 8.82 -16.39 0.71
CA ASP A 86 9.42 -15.17 1.23
C ASP A 86 8.53 -13.98 0.91
N ALA A 87 8.30 -13.15 1.91
CA ALA A 87 7.42 -12.00 1.80
C ALA A 87 7.98 -10.82 2.61
N TRP A 88 7.35 -9.66 2.45
CA TRP A 88 7.71 -8.43 3.14
C TRP A 88 6.51 -7.91 3.92
N GLU A 89 6.60 -7.93 5.24
CA GLU A 89 5.66 -7.23 6.10
C GLU A 89 5.87 -5.73 5.92
N VAL A 90 4.81 -5.00 5.55
CA VAL A 90 4.87 -3.54 5.34
C VAL A 90 4.57 -2.85 6.66
N LEU A 91 5.51 -2.06 7.16
CA LEU A 91 5.36 -1.26 8.38
C LEU A 91 4.92 0.18 8.08
N ASP A 92 5.34 0.73 6.94
CA ASP A 92 4.89 2.04 6.45
C ASP A 92 4.93 2.10 4.92
N GLY A 93 4.07 2.92 4.31
CA GLY A 93 3.98 3.12 2.87
C GLY A 93 2.89 2.29 2.18
N GLN A 94 2.07 1.56 2.93
CA GLN A 94 1.02 0.68 2.39
C GLN A 94 0.05 1.38 1.43
N GLN A 95 -0.37 2.61 1.72
CA GLN A 95 -1.33 3.34 0.90
C GLN A 95 -0.75 3.60 -0.51
N ARG A 96 0.48 4.12 -0.58
CA ARG A 96 1.18 4.37 -1.85
C ARG A 96 1.44 3.08 -2.62
N LEU A 97 1.88 2.04 -1.90
CA LEU A 97 2.12 0.73 -2.50
C LEU A 97 0.83 0.16 -3.13
N THR A 98 -0.29 0.29 -2.45
CA THR A 98 -1.60 -0.14 -2.95
C THR A 98 -2.05 0.69 -4.14
N THR A 99 -1.91 2.03 -4.09
CA THR A 99 -2.29 2.90 -5.20
C THR A 99 -1.43 2.63 -6.44
N LEU A 100 -0.12 2.44 -6.27
CA LEU A 100 0.75 2.07 -7.39
C LEU A 100 0.36 0.73 -8.00
N ARG A 101 -0.06 -0.26 -7.18
CA ARG A 101 -0.61 -1.52 -7.71
C ARG A 101 -1.82 -1.27 -8.60
N LEU A 102 -2.76 -0.41 -8.18
CA LEU A 102 -3.94 -0.06 -8.99
C LEU A 102 -3.56 0.64 -10.30
N ILE A 103 -2.59 1.57 -10.25
CA ILE A 103 -2.07 2.24 -11.45
C ILE A 103 -1.43 1.23 -12.41
N LEU A 104 -0.62 0.31 -11.89
CA LEU A 104 -0.02 -0.75 -12.69
C LEU A 104 -1.07 -1.66 -13.31
N MET A 105 -2.10 -2.05 -12.56
CA MET A 105 -3.23 -2.85 -13.09
C MET A 105 -3.90 -2.12 -14.24
N TYR A 106 -4.22 -0.83 -14.08
CA TYR A 106 -4.79 -0.01 -15.15
C TYR A 106 -3.91 -0.03 -16.41
N LEU A 107 -2.60 0.21 -16.26
CA LEU A 107 -1.66 0.23 -17.39
C LEU A 107 -1.60 -1.14 -18.09
N PHE A 108 -1.54 -2.24 -17.33
CA PHE A 108 -1.54 -3.59 -17.90
C PHE A 108 -2.84 -3.93 -18.63
N GLU A 109 -3.98 -3.48 -18.11
CA GLU A 109 -5.29 -3.75 -18.73
C GLU A 109 -5.55 -2.89 -19.99
N ASN A 110 -5.07 -1.64 -20.03
CA ASN A 110 -5.50 -0.67 -21.03
C ASN A 110 -4.39 -0.21 -21.99
N SER A 111 -3.12 -0.30 -21.60
CA SER A 111 -2.02 0.34 -22.32
C SER A 111 -1.02 -0.63 -22.94
N PHE A 112 -1.11 -1.93 -22.64
CA PHE A 112 -0.17 -2.93 -23.16
C PHE A 112 -0.59 -3.47 -24.50
N THR A 113 0.33 -3.45 -25.46
CA THR A 113 0.17 -4.14 -26.73
C THR A 113 0.28 -5.65 -26.55
N ARG A 114 -0.26 -6.42 -27.50
CA ARG A 114 -0.16 -7.88 -27.50
C ARG A 114 1.31 -8.39 -27.44
N THR A 115 2.23 -7.65 -28.06
CA THR A 115 3.66 -7.99 -28.05
C THR A 115 4.27 -7.75 -26.67
N GLU A 116 3.93 -6.63 -26.01
CA GLU A 116 4.35 -6.34 -24.65
C GLU A 116 3.79 -7.38 -23.66
N MET A 117 2.51 -7.75 -23.78
CA MET A 117 1.90 -8.80 -22.97
C MET A 117 2.61 -10.16 -23.09
N ASN A 118 3.10 -10.52 -24.27
CA ASN A 118 3.86 -11.75 -24.47
C ASN A 118 5.25 -11.70 -23.81
N THR A 119 5.81 -10.51 -23.64
CA THR A 119 7.11 -10.30 -22.99
C THR A 119 6.96 -10.21 -21.47
N PHE A 120 5.87 -9.64 -21.03
CA PHE A 120 5.48 -9.52 -19.63
C PHE A 120 4.37 -10.56 -19.37
N SER A 121 4.70 -11.68 -18.74
CA SER A 121 3.71 -12.72 -18.41
C SER A 121 2.64 -12.20 -17.44
N ASP A 122 1.43 -12.78 -17.49
CA ASP A 122 0.19 -12.37 -16.78
C ASP A 122 0.26 -12.17 -15.24
N ASN A 123 1.43 -12.33 -14.64
CA ASN A 123 1.64 -12.24 -13.18
C ASN A 123 2.79 -11.30 -12.81
N MET A 124 2.96 -10.18 -13.50
CA MET A 124 4.12 -9.31 -13.27
C MET A 124 3.92 -8.20 -12.24
N ILE A 125 2.71 -8.00 -11.73
CA ILE A 125 2.50 -7.04 -10.65
C ILE A 125 2.84 -7.72 -9.32
N TYR A 126 3.53 -7.00 -8.41
CA TYR A 126 3.75 -7.51 -7.06
C TYR A 126 2.43 -7.75 -6.33
N ASP A 127 2.42 -8.73 -5.41
CA ASP A 127 1.24 -9.07 -4.65
C ASP A 127 1.15 -8.29 -3.34
N ILE A 128 -0.08 -7.95 -2.95
CA ILE A 128 -0.40 -7.37 -1.64
C ILE A 128 -1.48 -8.22 -0.98
N THR A 129 -1.21 -8.66 0.24
CA THR A 129 -2.20 -9.34 1.08
C THR A 129 -2.42 -8.55 2.36
N TYR A 130 -3.67 -8.20 2.62
CA TYR A 130 -4.10 -7.67 3.92
C TYR A 130 -4.52 -8.85 4.79
N THR A 131 -3.80 -9.10 5.88
CA THR A 131 -3.91 -10.37 6.65
C THR A 131 -5.33 -10.69 7.11
N ASN A 132 -6.08 -9.71 7.55
CA ASN A 132 -7.45 -9.91 8.06
C ASN A 132 -8.55 -9.42 7.12
N ARG A 133 -8.21 -9.26 5.83
CA ARG A 133 -9.12 -8.86 4.77
C ARG A 133 -8.95 -9.75 3.55
N PRO A 134 -9.16 -11.08 3.70
CA PRO A 134 -8.84 -12.06 2.65
C PRO A 134 -9.72 -11.96 1.40
N GLN A 135 -10.78 -11.14 1.45
CA GLN A 135 -11.73 -10.94 0.34
C GLN A 135 -11.55 -9.61 -0.39
N LEU A 136 -10.45 -8.89 -0.14
CA LEU A 136 -10.17 -7.66 -0.87
C LEU A 136 -9.87 -8.00 -2.33
N ASP A 137 -10.79 -7.66 -3.22
CA ASP A 137 -10.62 -7.78 -4.66
C ASP A 137 -10.09 -6.45 -5.22
N PHE A 138 -8.88 -6.49 -5.78
CA PHE A 138 -8.26 -5.33 -6.42
C PHE A 138 -8.75 -5.15 -7.86
N SER A 139 -9.23 -6.22 -8.49
CA SER A 139 -9.67 -6.20 -9.88
C SER A 139 -11.05 -5.58 -10.02
N GLU A 140 -11.99 -6.02 -9.18
CA GLU A 140 -13.37 -5.55 -9.20
C GLU A 140 -13.87 -5.27 -7.76
N PRO A 141 -13.32 -4.22 -7.10
CA PRO A 141 -13.72 -3.90 -5.74
C PRO A 141 -15.18 -3.42 -5.72
N ASN A 142 -16.04 -4.15 -5.00
CA ASN A 142 -17.43 -3.73 -4.83
C ASN A 142 -17.53 -2.78 -3.63
N PRO A 143 -17.92 -1.50 -3.83
CA PRO A 143 -17.96 -0.50 -2.78
C PRO A 143 -18.99 -0.81 -1.67
N GLN A 144 -19.92 -1.74 -1.91
CA GLN A 144 -20.93 -2.14 -0.93
C GLN A 144 -20.45 -3.24 0.02
N ASP A 145 -19.32 -3.91 -0.27
CA ASP A 145 -18.87 -5.06 0.53
C ASP A 145 -18.32 -4.62 1.88
N ASN A 146 -17.45 -3.63 1.87
CA ASN A 146 -16.79 -3.09 3.05
C ASN A 146 -16.13 -1.74 2.73
N ILE A 147 -15.68 -1.05 3.78
CA ILE A 147 -15.04 0.27 3.64
C ILE A 147 -13.75 0.25 2.84
N ASP A 148 -12.96 -0.84 2.90
CA ASP A 148 -11.72 -0.96 2.12
C ASP A 148 -12.03 -1.07 0.62
N SER A 149 -13.06 -1.86 0.27
CA SER A 149 -13.55 -1.99 -1.11
C SER A 149 -14.12 -0.68 -1.64
N TYR A 150 -14.78 0.11 -0.79
CA TYR A 150 -15.23 1.44 -1.17
C TYR A 150 -14.08 2.36 -1.59
N TYR A 151 -13.02 2.46 -0.77
CA TYR A 151 -11.87 3.29 -1.09
C TYR A 151 -11.07 2.75 -2.28
N LEU A 152 -10.97 1.41 -2.44
CA LEU A 152 -10.34 0.81 -3.63
C LEU A 152 -11.11 1.12 -4.90
N ALA A 153 -12.45 1.03 -4.86
CA ALA A 153 -13.31 1.38 -6.00
C ALA A 153 -13.18 2.85 -6.36
N THR A 154 -13.21 3.74 -5.36
CA THR A 154 -13.01 5.18 -5.55
C THR A 154 -11.65 5.48 -6.18
N ALA A 155 -10.58 4.86 -5.68
CA ALA A 155 -9.24 5.02 -6.24
C ALA A 155 -9.13 4.49 -7.68
N LYS A 156 -9.74 3.33 -7.97
CA LYS A 156 -9.77 2.76 -9.32
C LYS A 156 -10.52 3.69 -10.29
N SER A 157 -11.67 4.22 -9.89
CA SER A 157 -12.42 5.20 -10.69
C SER A 157 -11.59 6.45 -10.96
N ALA A 158 -10.99 7.04 -9.92
CA ALA A 158 -10.14 8.23 -10.04
C ALA A 158 -8.96 8.02 -11.00
N ILE A 159 -8.35 6.82 -11.01
CA ILE A 159 -7.27 6.47 -11.95
C ILE A 159 -7.80 6.43 -13.38
N VAL A 160 -8.91 5.75 -13.62
CA VAL A 160 -9.53 5.65 -14.95
C VAL A 160 -9.90 7.03 -15.47
N ASP A 161 -10.59 7.83 -14.66
CA ASP A 161 -11.05 9.16 -15.02
C ASP A 161 -9.87 10.08 -15.34
N TRP A 162 -8.82 10.04 -14.52
CA TRP A 162 -7.62 10.86 -14.70
C TRP A 162 -6.89 10.54 -16.02
N PHE A 163 -6.70 9.25 -16.38
CA PHE A 163 -6.08 8.87 -17.66
C PHE A 163 -6.98 9.23 -18.83
N THR A 164 -8.30 9.07 -18.69
CA THR A 164 -9.26 9.40 -19.76
C THR A 164 -9.28 10.90 -20.09
N GLU A 165 -9.09 11.77 -19.10
CA GLU A 165 -9.03 13.23 -19.29
C GLU A 165 -7.73 13.73 -19.92
N LYS A 166 -6.67 12.91 -19.94
CA LYS A 166 -5.37 13.30 -20.51
C LYS A 166 -5.23 12.82 -21.97
N ALA A 167 -4.16 13.25 -22.64
CA ALA A 167 -3.74 12.67 -23.90
C ALA A 167 -3.25 11.23 -23.68
N GLN A 168 -4.17 10.30 -23.69
CA GLN A 168 -4.09 8.96 -23.10
C GLN A 168 -2.83 8.20 -23.53
N ASP A 169 -2.58 8.03 -24.84
CA ASP A 169 -1.48 7.21 -25.34
C ASP A 169 -0.09 7.72 -24.94
N GLU A 170 0.11 9.04 -24.97
CA GLU A 170 1.40 9.64 -24.62
C GLU A 170 1.67 9.54 -23.12
N VAL A 171 0.66 9.81 -22.30
CA VAL A 171 0.76 9.77 -20.84
C VAL A 171 0.96 8.33 -20.36
N GLU A 172 0.19 7.37 -20.86
CA GLU A 172 0.35 5.96 -20.53
C GLU A 172 1.73 5.43 -20.92
N THR A 173 2.23 5.83 -22.10
CA THR A 173 3.59 5.49 -22.53
C THR A 173 4.65 6.06 -21.58
N ALA A 174 4.49 7.31 -21.15
CA ALA A 174 5.39 7.95 -20.19
C ALA A 174 5.37 7.23 -18.83
N PHE A 175 4.19 6.84 -18.35
CA PHE A 175 4.05 6.05 -17.12
C PHE A 175 4.69 4.66 -17.24
N LYS A 176 4.49 3.95 -18.36
CA LYS A 176 5.19 2.68 -18.61
C LYS A 176 6.71 2.85 -18.53
N HIS A 177 7.24 3.93 -19.11
CA HIS A 177 8.68 4.18 -19.11
C HIS A 177 9.25 4.42 -17.73
N CYS A 178 8.56 5.14 -16.85
CA CYS A 178 9.10 5.46 -15.52
C CYS A 178 8.74 4.41 -14.44
N LEU A 179 7.69 3.60 -14.64
CA LEU A 179 7.24 2.62 -13.65
C LEU A 179 7.64 1.18 -13.97
N ILE A 180 7.70 0.81 -15.26
CA ILE A 180 7.74 -0.60 -15.67
C ILE A 180 9.04 -0.98 -16.36
N TYR A 181 9.61 -0.11 -17.21
CA TYR A 181 10.81 -0.44 -17.96
C TYR A 181 12.10 -0.14 -17.18
N PRO A 182 12.79 -1.16 -16.63
CA PRO A 182 13.96 -0.96 -15.76
C PRO A 182 15.18 -0.38 -16.48
N SER A 183 15.19 -0.45 -17.81
CA SER A 183 16.28 0.05 -18.65
C SER A 183 16.26 1.56 -18.90
N LYS A 184 15.20 2.24 -18.47
CA LYS A 184 15.08 3.70 -18.63
C LYS A 184 15.75 4.41 -17.46
N PRO A 185 16.49 5.52 -17.70
CA PRO A 185 17.16 6.26 -16.63
C PRO A 185 16.16 6.92 -15.68
N ALA A 186 15.11 7.54 -16.21
CA ALA A 186 14.07 8.19 -15.44
C ALA A 186 13.11 7.16 -14.81
N GLN A 187 13.25 6.90 -13.53
CA GLN A 187 12.46 5.89 -12.83
C GLN A 187 11.85 6.41 -11.54
N VAL A 188 10.65 5.95 -11.24
CA VAL A 188 10.01 6.12 -9.94
C VAL A 188 10.58 5.07 -8.97
N LYS A 189 11.13 5.52 -7.85
CA LYS A 189 11.80 4.68 -6.86
C LYS A 189 11.23 4.89 -5.47
N PHE A 190 11.17 3.81 -4.70
CA PHE A 190 11.01 3.87 -3.25
C PHE A 190 12.34 4.08 -2.55
N ILE A 191 12.31 4.85 -1.47
CA ILE A 191 13.32 4.78 -0.43
C ILE A 191 12.99 3.52 0.38
N TRP A 192 13.73 2.44 0.13
CA TRP A 192 13.49 1.13 0.73
C TRP A 192 14.25 0.99 2.03
N TYR A 193 13.54 0.80 3.12
CA TYR A 193 14.13 0.58 4.43
C TYR A 193 13.71 -0.77 5.00
N VAL A 194 14.69 -1.62 5.30
CA VAL A 194 14.47 -2.91 5.94
C VAL A 194 14.72 -2.79 7.44
N VAL A 195 13.72 -3.13 8.24
CA VAL A 195 13.89 -3.21 9.69
C VAL A 195 14.64 -4.50 10.03
N PRO A 196 15.80 -4.41 10.73
CA PRO A 196 16.55 -5.60 11.12
C PRO A 196 15.76 -6.53 12.02
N ASP A 197 15.96 -7.84 11.84
CA ASP A 197 15.20 -8.89 12.56
C ASP A 197 15.63 -9.10 14.01
N GLU A 198 16.66 -8.40 14.49
CA GLU A 198 17.35 -8.72 15.74
C GLU A 198 16.58 -8.39 17.02
N LYS A 199 15.45 -7.71 16.95
CA LYS A 199 14.63 -7.43 18.15
C LYS A 199 13.14 -7.41 17.82
N GLN A 200 12.48 -8.39 18.38
CA GLN A 200 11.04 -8.70 18.42
C GLN A 200 10.06 -7.52 18.23
N THR A 201 8.89 -7.87 17.76
CA THR A 201 7.61 -7.16 17.55
C THR A 201 7.46 -5.75 18.19
N ILE A 202 7.99 -5.51 19.39
CA ILE A 202 7.91 -4.23 20.11
C ILE A 202 8.66 -3.10 19.38
N GLU A 203 9.83 -3.39 18.77
CA GLU A 203 10.59 -2.37 18.04
C GLU A 203 9.96 -2.03 16.70
N SER A 204 9.40 -3.01 15.99
CA SER A 204 8.66 -2.77 14.75
C SER A 204 7.50 -1.79 14.97
N ILE A 205 6.82 -1.94 16.10
CA ILE A 205 5.72 -1.08 16.53
C ILE A 205 6.23 0.31 16.94
N GLN A 206 7.35 0.39 17.65
CA GLN A 206 7.95 1.68 18.01
C GLN A 206 8.43 2.43 16.77
N VAL A 207 9.02 1.72 15.78
CA VAL A 207 9.40 2.27 14.48
C VAL A 207 8.16 2.75 13.74
N PHE A 208 7.10 1.93 13.68
CA PHE A 208 5.82 2.32 13.10
C PHE A 208 5.24 3.60 13.74
N ASN A 209 5.18 3.66 15.07
CA ASN A 209 4.68 4.82 15.79
C ASN A 209 5.54 6.07 15.56
N ARG A 210 6.88 5.93 15.49
CA ARG A 210 7.80 7.04 15.19
C ARG A 210 7.64 7.56 13.77
N LEU A 211 7.47 6.66 12.80
CA LEU A 211 7.30 7.00 11.37
C LEU A 211 5.97 7.68 11.10
N ASN A 212 4.93 7.29 11.84
CA ASN A 212 3.60 7.90 11.72
C ASN A 212 3.44 9.21 12.50
N LYS A 213 4.41 9.56 13.37
CA LYS A 213 4.39 10.81 14.09
C LYS A 213 4.57 12.00 13.12
N GLY A 214 3.47 12.70 12.83
CA GLY A 214 3.45 13.86 11.90
C GLY A 214 2.85 13.58 10.52
N LYS A 215 2.40 12.34 10.26
CA LYS A 215 1.52 12.00 9.12
C LYS A 215 0.05 12.17 9.52
N ILE A 216 -0.88 11.87 8.59
CA ILE A 216 -2.31 11.77 8.94
C ILE A 216 -2.39 10.78 10.11
N SER A 217 -2.68 11.31 11.30
CA SER A 217 -2.71 10.52 12.52
C SER A 217 -3.73 9.39 12.37
N LEU A 218 -3.38 8.21 12.88
CA LEU A 218 -4.39 7.17 13.09
C LEU A 218 -5.53 7.77 13.90
N THR A 219 -6.75 7.44 13.54
CA THR A 219 -7.91 7.84 14.32
C THR A 219 -7.86 7.20 15.72
N SER A 220 -8.63 7.73 16.66
CA SER A 220 -8.66 7.18 18.02
C SER A 220 -9.05 5.70 18.02
N SER A 221 -9.99 5.31 17.18
CA SER A 221 -10.42 3.92 17.02
C SER A 221 -9.32 3.03 16.41
N GLU A 222 -8.59 3.51 15.42
CA GLU A 222 -7.47 2.79 14.83
C GLU A 222 -6.31 2.57 15.84
N LEU A 223 -6.04 3.57 16.69
CA LEU A 223 -5.05 3.45 17.79
C LEU A 223 -5.49 2.43 18.81
N ILE A 224 -6.76 2.46 19.24
CA ILE A 224 -7.33 1.52 20.20
C ILE A 224 -7.28 0.09 19.61
N LYS A 225 -7.69 -0.08 18.37
CA LYS A 225 -7.59 -1.36 17.65
C LYS A 225 -6.17 -1.91 17.66
N ALA A 226 -5.21 -1.05 17.29
CA ALA A 226 -3.80 -1.43 17.27
C ALA A 226 -3.32 -1.87 18.67
N LEU A 227 -3.63 -1.12 19.72
CA LEU A 227 -3.26 -1.45 21.09
C LEU A 227 -3.84 -2.80 21.54
N PHE A 228 -5.12 -3.07 21.30
CA PHE A 228 -5.74 -4.33 21.68
C PHE A 228 -5.15 -5.54 20.93
N ILE A 229 -4.83 -5.40 19.64
CA ILE A 229 -4.22 -6.47 18.87
C ILE A 229 -2.78 -6.70 19.29
N MET A 230 -2.06 -5.64 19.64
CA MET A 230 -0.67 -5.69 20.07
C MET A 230 -0.49 -6.38 21.41
N ASP A 231 -1.30 -6.01 22.40
CA ASP A 231 -1.23 -6.55 23.77
C ASP A 231 -1.39 -8.08 23.77
N ARG A 232 -2.20 -8.60 22.87
CA ARG A 232 -2.48 -10.03 22.69
C ARG A 232 -1.40 -10.79 21.93
N ASN A 233 -0.69 -10.17 21.00
CA ASN A 233 0.38 -10.82 20.20
C ASN A 233 1.67 -11.08 21.01
N ILE A 234 1.80 -10.51 22.22
CA ILE A 234 3.05 -10.58 23.00
C ILE A 234 3.11 -11.83 23.90
N ILE A 235 2.00 -12.46 24.23
CA ILE A 235 1.93 -13.37 25.39
C ILE A 235 1.99 -14.87 25.05
N SER A 236 1.43 -15.37 23.95
CA SER A 236 1.58 -16.80 23.52
C SER A 236 1.02 -17.15 22.13
N ASN A 237 1.29 -18.40 21.65
CA ASN A 237 0.74 -18.89 20.37
C ASN A 237 -0.81 -19.02 20.35
N ASN A 238 -1.46 -19.14 21.50
CA ASN A 238 -2.92 -19.15 21.62
C ASN A 238 -3.51 -17.74 21.39
N ASP A 239 -2.72 -16.71 21.66
CA ASP A 239 -3.16 -15.31 21.60
C ASP A 239 -3.25 -14.80 20.15
N ARG A 240 -2.60 -15.47 19.17
CA ARG A 240 -2.81 -15.18 17.75
C ARG A 240 -4.25 -15.43 17.32
N VAL A 241 -4.84 -16.54 17.75
CA VAL A 241 -6.24 -16.87 17.45
C VAL A 241 -7.19 -15.85 18.08
N GLU A 242 -6.89 -15.37 19.28
CA GLU A 242 -7.68 -14.31 19.93
C GLU A 242 -7.48 -12.94 19.27
N ALA A 243 -6.28 -12.59 18.83
CA ALA A 243 -6.01 -11.37 18.10
C ALA A 243 -6.71 -11.37 16.73
N ASP A 244 -6.73 -12.50 16.03
CA ASP A 244 -7.44 -12.67 14.76
C ASP A 244 -8.96 -12.56 14.97
N LYS A 245 -9.48 -13.16 16.06
CA LYS A 245 -10.88 -13.03 16.43
C LYS A 245 -11.25 -11.59 16.76
N LEU A 246 -10.45 -10.92 17.58
CA LEU A 246 -10.66 -9.51 17.93
C LEU A 246 -10.67 -8.62 16.69
N THR A 247 -9.76 -8.88 15.75
CA THR A 247 -9.70 -8.14 14.49
C THR A 247 -10.92 -8.41 13.62
N PHE A 248 -11.36 -9.65 13.57
CA PHE A 248 -12.60 -10.02 12.88
C PHE A 248 -13.82 -9.32 13.49
N ASP A 249 -13.95 -9.37 14.81
CA ASP A 249 -15.05 -8.72 15.55
C ASP A 249 -15.01 -7.19 15.34
N TRP A 250 -13.81 -6.58 15.34
CA TRP A 250 -13.65 -5.15 15.04
C TRP A 250 -14.11 -4.80 13.63
N ASN A 251 -13.73 -5.59 12.64
CA ASN A 251 -14.16 -5.39 11.25
C ASN A 251 -15.67 -5.56 11.08
N LEU A 252 -16.29 -6.46 11.85
CA LEU A 252 -17.75 -6.58 11.91
C LEU A 252 -18.39 -5.33 12.51
N MET A 253 -17.82 -4.77 13.58
CA MET A 253 -18.29 -3.50 14.16
C MET A 253 -18.17 -2.37 13.15
N GLU A 254 -17.00 -2.17 12.54
CA GLU A 254 -16.81 -1.15 11.49
C GLU A 254 -17.86 -1.28 10.39
N ARG A 255 -18.16 -2.49 9.96
CA ARG A 255 -19.19 -2.77 8.95
C ARG A 255 -20.61 -2.39 9.43
N GLN A 256 -20.94 -2.68 10.69
CA GLN A 256 -22.23 -2.30 11.26
C GLN A 256 -22.40 -0.79 11.33
N PHE A 257 -21.36 -0.03 11.69
CA PHE A 257 -21.37 1.42 11.71
C PHE A 257 -21.53 2.04 10.30
N GLN A 258 -21.14 1.32 9.23
CA GLN A 258 -21.38 1.75 7.85
C GLN A 258 -22.83 1.56 7.40
N ASN A 259 -23.65 0.81 8.14
CA ASN A 259 -25.07 0.70 7.86
C ASN A 259 -25.78 2.03 8.20
N ASP A 260 -26.32 2.71 7.18
CA ASP A 260 -26.93 4.04 7.33
C ASP A 260 -28.07 4.05 8.36
N LYS A 261 -28.89 3.00 8.41
CA LYS A 261 -30.00 2.90 9.36
C LYS A 261 -29.50 2.78 10.80
N PHE A 262 -28.45 1.97 10.99
CA PHE A 262 -27.81 1.80 12.30
C PHE A 262 -27.09 3.10 12.71
N TRP A 263 -26.34 3.71 11.79
CA TRP A 263 -25.64 4.97 12.04
C TRP A 263 -26.60 6.09 12.39
N TYR A 264 -27.68 6.26 11.64
CA TYR A 264 -28.68 7.29 11.90
C TYR A 264 -29.32 7.13 13.28
N PHE A 265 -29.49 5.89 13.74
CA PHE A 265 -30.06 5.59 15.06
C PHE A 265 -29.13 6.02 16.20
N ILE A 266 -27.80 5.93 16.05
CA ILE A 266 -26.83 6.19 17.12
C ILE A 266 -26.16 7.56 17.07
N SER A 267 -26.06 8.20 15.88
CA SER A 267 -25.25 9.41 15.66
C SER A 267 -26.05 10.70 15.51
N ASN A 268 -27.36 10.65 15.53
CA ASN A 268 -28.23 11.81 15.19
C ASN A 268 -27.88 12.47 13.83
N GLY A 269 -27.28 11.73 12.89
CA GLY A 269 -27.01 12.18 11.52
C GLY A 269 -25.75 13.02 11.33
N ASN A 270 -24.78 12.93 12.23
CA ASN A 270 -23.51 13.62 12.07
C ASN A 270 -22.53 12.78 11.21
N ASP A 271 -22.40 13.13 9.92
CA ASP A 271 -21.72 12.30 8.91
C ASP A 271 -20.24 12.68 8.65
N ASN A 272 -19.64 13.57 9.44
CA ASN A 272 -18.32 14.15 9.14
C ASN A 272 -17.10 13.32 9.59
N GLN A 273 -17.24 12.04 9.88
CA GLN A 273 -16.12 11.21 10.34
C GLN A 273 -15.67 10.22 9.26
N GLN A 274 -14.36 10.11 9.05
CA GLN A 274 -13.73 9.18 8.09
C GLN A 274 -14.11 7.72 8.35
N THR A 275 -14.23 7.36 9.63
CA THR A 275 -14.75 6.07 10.04
C THR A 275 -15.81 6.32 11.09
N ARG A 276 -17.02 5.86 10.85
CA ARG A 276 -18.15 6.06 11.76
C ARG A 276 -17.98 5.38 13.14
N ILE A 277 -16.81 4.84 13.43
CA ILE A 277 -16.47 4.20 14.71
C ILE A 277 -15.65 5.11 15.64
N ASP A 278 -15.23 6.27 15.17
CA ASP A 278 -14.47 7.28 15.95
C ASP A 278 -15.29 8.14 16.91
#